data_fbbb1b405f75abbd18026427501ddd57
#
_entry.id   fbbb1b405f75abbd18026427501ddd57
#
_cell.length_a   1.000
_cell.length_b   1.000
_cell.length_c   1.000
_cell.angle_alpha   90.00
_cell.angle_beta   90.00
_cell.angle_gamma   90.00
#
_symmetry.space_group_name_H-M   'P 1'
#
loop_
_entity.id
_entity.type
_entity.pdbx_description
1 polymer ?
#
loop_
_entity_poly.entity_id
_entity_poly.type
_entity_poly.pdbx_seq_one_letter_code
_entity_poly.pdbx_strand_id
1 'polypeptide(L)'
;DLIRDSLFSIQVKQPWLLLQYGESDIETLGSDRVESLLSASPDTDDREDIVIEEIENKDNDNLSVTKTMTRLGMEVFLFIFNIGISVFVFLLTGMMIFSQVLFIIYAMFLPISFILSMIPTYEGMSKKALTKLFNTVMMRAGITLIITTAFSISTMFYSISSGYAFFMVAFLQIVTFAGIYFKLGDLMTMFSLQSSDTQQVSRRIMRHPYMFLNRRARRL
;
A
#
# COMPACT_ATOMS: atom_id res chain seq x y z
N ASP A 1 3.79 -13.01 -4.25
CA ASP A 1 3.94 -13.32 -2.85
C ASP A 1 4.59 -12.16 -2.06
N LEU A 2 5.66 -11.53 -2.58
CA LEU A 2 6.37 -10.44 -1.89
C LEU A 2 5.44 -9.29 -1.43
N ILE A 3 4.52 -8.83 -2.26
CA ILE A 3 3.55 -7.76 -1.91
C ILE A 3 2.60 -8.23 -0.82
N ARG A 4 2.08 -9.45 -0.92
CA ARG A 4 1.18 -10.03 0.09
C ARG A 4 1.87 -10.16 1.45
N ASP A 5 3.10 -10.67 1.44
CA ASP A 5 3.86 -10.92 2.67
C ASP A 5 4.27 -9.59 3.33
N SER A 6 4.63 -8.58 2.53
CA SER A 6 4.88 -7.22 3.01
C SER A 6 3.62 -6.57 3.57
N LEU A 7 2.47 -6.74 2.91
CA LEU A 7 1.19 -6.21 3.37
C LEU A 7 0.78 -6.83 4.70
N PHE A 8 0.89 -8.16 4.83
CA PHE A 8 0.63 -8.86 6.09
C PHE A 8 1.57 -8.39 7.20
N SER A 9 2.85 -8.22 6.90
CA SER A 9 3.83 -7.71 7.85
C SER A 9 3.44 -6.32 8.38
N ILE A 10 3.05 -5.39 7.50
CA ILE A 10 2.75 -4.00 7.86
C ILE A 10 1.40 -3.87 8.56
N GLN A 11 0.38 -4.62 8.13
CA GLN A 11 -0.98 -4.46 8.64
C GLN A 11 -1.29 -5.33 9.86
N VAL A 12 -0.57 -6.44 10.05
CA VAL A 12 -0.88 -7.42 11.09
C VAL A 12 0.32 -7.67 12.01
N LYS A 13 1.42 -8.18 11.44
CA LYS A 13 2.55 -8.70 12.23
C LYS A 13 3.24 -7.61 13.06
N GLN A 14 3.70 -6.55 12.42
CA GLN A 14 4.44 -5.48 13.10
C GLN A 14 3.58 -4.69 14.09
N PRO A 15 2.33 -4.29 13.75
CA PRO A 15 1.43 -3.68 14.73
C PRO A 15 1.13 -4.58 15.93
N TRP A 16 0.93 -5.89 15.71
CA TRP A 16 0.69 -6.84 16.78
C TRP A 16 1.89 -6.93 17.73
N LEU A 17 3.12 -7.03 17.19
CA LEU A 17 4.34 -7.04 18.01
C LEU A 17 4.47 -5.75 18.84
N LEU A 18 4.21 -4.61 18.22
CA LEU A 18 4.28 -3.32 18.91
C LEU A 18 3.24 -3.20 20.02
N LEU A 19 2.03 -3.74 19.82
CA LEU A 19 0.97 -3.74 20.84
C LEU A 19 1.28 -4.66 22.01
N GLN A 20 1.88 -5.83 21.74
CA GLN A 20 2.15 -6.83 22.78
C GLN A 20 3.47 -6.55 23.53
N TYR A 21 4.51 -6.14 22.80
CA TYR A 21 5.87 -6.06 23.36
C TYR A 21 6.45 -4.62 23.36
N GLY A 22 5.84 -3.68 22.64
CA GLY A 22 6.41 -2.35 22.43
C GLY A 22 7.60 -2.31 21.47
N GLU A 23 7.93 -3.45 20.87
CA GLU A 23 9.04 -3.67 19.94
C GLU A 23 8.55 -4.44 18.72
N SER A 24 9.04 -4.10 17.53
CA SER A 24 8.64 -4.73 16.27
C SER A 24 9.65 -5.74 15.72
N ASP A 25 10.85 -5.78 16.30
CA ASP A 25 11.92 -6.67 15.86
C ASP A 25 11.87 -7.99 16.63
N ILE A 26 11.61 -9.09 15.90
CA ILE A 26 11.58 -10.44 16.47
C ILE A 26 12.96 -10.93 16.89
N GLU A 27 14.03 -10.46 16.23
CA GLU A 27 15.39 -10.90 16.59
C GLU A 27 15.77 -10.40 17.99
N THR A 28 15.36 -9.18 18.33
CA THR A 28 15.56 -8.62 19.68
C THR A 28 14.64 -9.23 20.73
N LEU A 29 13.40 -9.58 20.36
CA LEU A 29 12.43 -10.19 21.27
C LEU A 29 12.71 -11.67 21.56
N GLY A 30 13.27 -12.40 20.60
CA GLY A 30 13.37 -13.85 20.60
C GLY A 30 12.14 -14.52 19.99
N SER A 31 12.37 -15.39 19.02
CA SER A 31 11.29 -16.09 18.29
C SER A 31 10.41 -16.93 19.21
N ASP A 32 11.01 -17.65 20.15
CA ASP A 32 10.31 -18.56 21.07
C ASP A 32 9.32 -17.80 21.98
N ARG A 33 9.69 -16.61 22.41
CA ARG A 33 8.86 -15.73 23.22
C ARG A 33 7.62 -15.26 22.47
N VAL A 34 7.77 -14.92 21.20
CA VAL A 34 6.67 -14.48 20.32
C VAL A 34 5.76 -15.66 19.99
N GLU A 35 6.34 -16.82 19.69
CA GLU A 35 5.59 -18.02 19.32
C GLU A 35 4.80 -18.59 20.49
N SER A 36 5.33 -18.54 21.72
CA SER A 36 4.60 -18.98 22.92
C SER A 36 3.27 -18.24 23.09
N LEU A 37 3.27 -16.91 22.93
CA LEU A 37 2.07 -16.10 23.06
C LEU A 37 1.11 -16.28 21.86
N LEU A 38 1.65 -16.49 20.63
CA LEU A 38 0.84 -16.70 19.42
C LEU A 38 0.16 -18.06 19.41
N SER A 39 0.82 -19.12 19.92
CA SER A 39 0.29 -20.49 19.93
C SER A 39 -0.72 -20.74 21.04
N ALA A 40 -0.69 -19.94 22.10
CA ALA A 40 -1.63 -20.06 23.19
C ALA A 40 -3.04 -19.60 22.75
N SER A 41 -4.04 -20.45 22.94
CA SER A 41 -5.44 -20.11 22.60
C SER A 41 -5.95 -18.95 23.43
N PRO A 42 -6.77 -18.06 22.87
CA PRO A 42 -7.47 -17.04 23.64
C PRO A 42 -8.31 -17.68 24.75
N ASP A 43 -8.41 -17.02 25.90
CA ASP A 43 -9.24 -17.44 27.04
C ASP A 43 -8.86 -18.80 27.67
N THR A 44 -7.56 -19.15 27.64
CA THR A 44 -7.04 -20.33 28.34
C THR A 44 -6.12 -19.93 29.48
N ASP A 45 -6.06 -20.77 30.52
CA ASP A 45 -5.16 -20.61 31.68
C ASP A 45 -3.69 -20.55 31.23
N ASP A 46 -3.31 -21.36 30.25
CA ASP A 46 -1.95 -21.36 29.66
C ASP A 46 -1.56 -19.99 29.10
N ARG A 47 -2.51 -19.27 28.48
CA ARG A 47 -2.26 -17.94 27.96
C ARG A 47 -2.11 -16.91 29.11
N GLU A 48 -2.91 -17.06 30.15
CA GLU A 48 -2.85 -16.20 31.33
C GLU A 48 -1.50 -16.34 32.03
N ASP A 49 -1.01 -17.57 32.20
CA ASP A 49 0.30 -17.87 32.79
C ASP A 49 1.44 -17.23 31.96
N ILE A 50 1.38 -17.34 30.61
CA ILE A 50 2.37 -16.70 29.73
C ILE A 50 2.34 -15.18 29.90
N VAL A 51 1.16 -14.57 29.99
CA VAL A 51 1.02 -13.11 30.17
C VAL A 51 1.56 -12.67 31.53
N ILE A 52 1.30 -13.42 32.58
CA ILE A 52 1.85 -13.15 33.94
C ILE A 52 3.37 -13.25 33.92
N GLU A 53 3.92 -14.28 33.30
CA GLU A 53 5.39 -14.43 33.15
C GLU A 53 6.01 -13.26 32.39
N GLU A 54 5.37 -12.79 31.32
CA GLU A 54 5.81 -11.64 30.54
C GLU A 54 5.85 -10.34 31.37
N ILE A 55 4.85 -10.13 32.24
CA ILE A 55 4.75 -8.93 33.07
C ILE A 55 5.73 -8.99 34.24
N GLU A 56 5.79 -10.12 34.96
CA GLU A 56 6.54 -10.24 36.22
C GLU A 56 8.03 -10.51 36.01
N ASN A 57 8.37 -11.33 35.02
CA ASN A 57 9.75 -11.82 34.84
C ASN A 57 10.49 -11.11 33.68
N LYS A 58 9.77 -10.50 32.75
CA LYS A 58 10.37 -9.87 31.55
C LYS A 58 10.08 -8.36 31.43
N ASP A 59 9.54 -7.76 32.50
CA ASP A 59 9.24 -6.33 32.60
C ASP A 59 8.39 -5.80 31.42
N ASN A 60 7.48 -6.66 30.90
CA ASN A 60 6.63 -6.26 29.78
C ASN A 60 5.35 -5.54 30.24
N ASP A 61 5.49 -4.29 30.60
CA ASP A 61 4.37 -3.44 31.02
C ASP A 61 3.25 -3.29 29.98
N ASN A 62 3.53 -3.57 28.68
CA ASN A 62 2.54 -3.41 27.62
C ASN A 62 1.35 -4.37 27.77
N LEU A 63 1.57 -5.52 28.39
CA LEU A 63 0.51 -6.50 28.66
C LEU A 63 -0.29 -6.19 29.94
N SER A 64 0.16 -5.24 30.74
CA SER A 64 -0.51 -4.91 32.01
C SER A 64 -1.91 -4.31 31.80
N VAL A 65 -2.76 -4.51 32.80
CA VAL A 65 -4.14 -3.99 32.81
C VAL A 65 -4.16 -2.45 32.76
N THR A 66 -3.16 -1.80 33.32
CA THR A 66 -3.03 -0.33 33.31
C THR A 66 -2.86 0.25 31.91
N LYS A 67 -2.33 -0.53 30.96
CA LYS A 67 -2.14 -0.14 29.56
C LYS A 67 -3.33 -0.48 28.65
N THR A 68 -4.38 -1.12 29.18
CA THR A 68 -5.54 -1.58 28.38
C THR A 68 -6.19 -0.44 27.58
N MET A 69 -6.40 0.71 28.20
CA MET A 69 -7.00 1.86 27.49
C MET A 69 -6.10 2.42 26.39
N THR A 70 -4.79 2.42 26.61
CA THR A 70 -3.81 2.84 25.62
C THR A 70 -3.81 1.85 24.42
N ARG A 71 -3.85 0.56 24.70
CA ARG A 71 -3.94 -0.49 23.67
C ARG A 71 -5.22 -0.38 22.86
N LEU A 72 -6.37 -0.17 23.51
CA LEU A 72 -7.64 0.04 22.83
C LEU A 72 -7.58 1.25 21.89
N GLY A 73 -7.00 2.36 22.34
CA GLY A 73 -6.79 3.53 21.49
C GLY A 73 -5.91 3.24 20.26
N MET A 74 -4.84 2.46 20.44
CA MET A 74 -3.98 2.02 19.34
C MET A 74 -4.72 1.09 18.37
N GLU A 75 -5.54 0.16 18.85
CA GLU A 75 -6.33 -0.76 18.02
C GLU A 75 -7.34 -0.02 17.15
N VAL A 76 -8.07 0.95 17.72
CA VAL A 76 -9.00 1.79 16.95
C VAL A 76 -8.27 2.59 15.88
N PHE A 77 -7.12 3.14 16.21
CA PHE A 77 -6.28 3.86 15.24
C PHE A 77 -5.76 2.94 14.14
N LEU A 78 -5.26 1.74 14.49
CA LEU A 78 -4.81 0.73 13.54
C LEU A 78 -5.92 0.29 12.59
N PHE A 79 -7.14 0.14 13.09
CA PHE A 79 -8.28 -0.20 12.26
C PHE A 79 -8.52 0.83 11.16
N ILE A 80 -8.55 2.12 11.53
CA ILE A 80 -8.72 3.23 10.57
C ILE A 80 -7.54 3.27 9.57
N PHE A 81 -6.33 3.10 10.07
CA PHE A 81 -5.11 3.09 9.27
C PHE A 81 -5.10 1.93 8.26
N ASN A 82 -5.49 0.73 8.69
CA ASN A 82 -5.58 -0.45 7.84
C ASN A 82 -6.62 -0.29 6.73
N ILE A 83 -7.75 0.36 7.00
CA ILE A 83 -8.72 0.72 5.95
C ILE A 83 -8.05 1.64 4.91
N GLY A 84 -7.32 2.65 5.34
CA GLY A 84 -6.62 3.57 4.44
C GLY A 84 -5.60 2.86 3.54
N ILE A 85 -4.75 2.01 4.11
CA ILE A 85 -3.78 1.20 3.34
C ILE A 85 -4.51 0.25 2.39
N SER A 86 -5.56 -0.42 2.85
CA SER A 86 -6.32 -1.36 2.01
C SER A 86 -6.94 -0.68 0.80
N VAL A 87 -7.53 0.50 0.97
CA VAL A 87 -8.06 1.31 -0.14
C VAL A 87 -6.96 1.70 -1.11
N PHE A 88 -5.80 2.16 -0.60
CA PHE A 88 -4.65 2.52 -1.42
C PHE A 88 -4.15 1.34 -2.26
N VAL A 89 -3.93 0.18 -1.63
CA VAL A 89 -3.47 -1.03 -2.31
C VAL A 89 -4.50 -1.53 -3.31
N PHE A 90 -5.79 -1.49 -2.96
CA PHE A 90 -6.88 -1.87 -3.86
C PHE A 90 -6.90 -1.00 -5.13
N LEU A 91 -6.76 0.31 -5.00
CA LEU A 91 -6.71 1.23 -6.13
C LEU A 91 -5.50 0.95 -7.04
N LEU A 92 -4.32 0.76 -6.47
CA LEU A 92 -3.13 0.46 -7.25
C LEU A 92 -3.21 -0.91 -7.93
N THR A 93 -3.73 -1.92 -7.24
CA THR A 93 -3.96 -3.25 -7.82
C THR A 93 -4.98 -3.19 -8.95
N GLY A 94 -6.06 -2.43 -8.78
CA GLY A 94 -7.05 -2.18 -9.83
C GLY A 94 -6.43 -1.54 -11.08
N MET A 95 -5.54 -0.55 -10.90
CA MET A 95 -4.79 0.05 -12.01
C MET A 95 -3.84 -0.96 -12.68
N MET A 96 -3.20 -1.85 -11.92
CA MET A 96 -2.38 -2.93 -12.47
C MET A 96 -3.19 -3.89 -13.36
N ILE A 97 -4.35 -4.34 -12.87
CA ILE A 97 -5.23 -5.24 -13.62
C ILE A 97 -5.72 -4.55 -14.89
N PHE A 98 -6.16 -3.28 -14.79
CA PHE A 98 -6.59 -2.51 -15.95
C PHE A 98 -5.47 -2.35 -16.99
N SER A 99 -4.25 -2.08 -16.54
CA SER A 99 -3.06 -2.02 -17.40
C SER A 99 -2.82 -3.36 -18.11
N GLN A 100 -3.04 -4.50 -17.44
CA GLN A 100 -2.91 -5.82 -18.05
C GLN A 100 -3.97 -6.06 -19.14
N VAL A 101 -5.20 -5.65 -18.90
CA VAL A 101 -6.28 -5.73 -19.90
C VAL A 101 -5.94 -4.89 -21.14
N LEU A 102 -5.48 -3.66 -20.93
CA LEU A 102 -5.03 -2.79 -22.03
C LEU A 102 -3.87 -3.40 -22.82
N PHE A 103 -2.92 -4.03 -22.13
CA PHE A 103 -1.83 -4.73 -22.79
C PHE A 103 -2.34 -5.82 -23.75
N ILE A 104 -3.26 -6.67 -23.27
CA ILE A 104 -3.85 -7.74 -24.09
C ILE A 104 -4.56 -7.14 -25.32
N ILE A 105 -5.35 -6.10 -25.11
CA ILE A 105 -6.07 -5.41 -26.22
C ILE A 105 -5.07 -4.88 -27.25
N TYR A 106 -4.05 -4.15 -26.83
CA TYR A 106 -3.04 -3.60 -27.75
C TYR A 106 -2.24 -4.70 -28.44
N ALA A 107 -1.91 -5.81 -27.74
CA ALA A 107 -1.23 -6.94 -28.32
C ALA A 107 -2.07 -7.63 -29.41
N MET A 108 -3.40 -7.76 -29.21
CA MET A 108 -4.31 -8.30 -30.22
C MET A 108 -4.43 -7.42 -31.47
N PHE A 109 -4.38 -6.09 -31.30
CA PHE A 109 -4.45 -5.14 -32.42
C PHE A 109 -3.09 -4.94 -33.12
N LEU A 110 -1.98 -5.43 -32.55
CA LEU A 110 -0.65 -5.23 -33.10
C LEU A 110 -0.49 -5.78 -34.52
N PRO A 111 -0.89 -7.04 -34.86
CA PRO A 111 -0.79 -7.57 -36.21
C PRO A 111 -1.56 -6.76 -37.24
N ILE A 112 -2.76 -6.30 -36.87
CA ILE A 112 -3.60 -5.46 -37.73
C ILE A 112 -2.91 -4.12 -37.99
N SER A 113 -2.29 -3.52 -36.97
CA SER A 113 -1.55 -2.27 -37.10
C SER A 113 -0.33 -2.39 -38.02
N PHE A 114 0.33 -3.56 -38.03
CA PHE A 114 1.41 -3.83 -38.98
C PHE A 114 0.93 -3.92 -40.41
N ILE A 115 -0.16 -4.64 -40.67
CA ILE A 115 -0.74 -4.77 -42.02
C ILE A 115 -1.18 -3.38 -42.54
N LEU A 116 -1.87 -2.60 -41.69
CA LEU A 116 -2.31 -1.25 -42.05
C LEU A 116 -1.13 -0.31 -42.34
N SER A 117 -0.02 -0.44 -41.62
CA SER A 117 1.13 0.42 -41.82
C SER A 117 1.88 0.18 -43.16
N MET A 118 1.52 -0.88 -43.90
CA MET A 118 2.02 -1.09 -45.25
C MET A 118 1.33 -0.19 -46.29
N ILE A 119 0.21 0.41 -45.93
CA ILE A 119 -0.51 1.37 -46.75
C ILE A 119 0.05 2.77 -46.49
N PRO A 120 0.46 3.57 -47.50
CA PRO A 120 1.11 4.87 -47.34
C PRO A 120 0.31 5.86 -46.47
N THR A 121 -1.04 5.80 -46.54
CA THR A 121 -1.92 6.68 -45.74
C THR A 121 -1.87 6.42 -44.24
N TYR A 122 -1.47 5.20 -43.81
CA TYR A 122 -1.41 4.76 -42.42
C TYR A 122 0.03 4.52 -41.93
N GLU A 123 0.99 5.17 -42.60
CA GLU A 123 2.41 5.08 -42.22
C GLU A 123 2.60 5.51 -40.77
N GLY A 124 3.34 4.71 -40.00
CA GLY A 124 3.59 4.96 -38.57
C GLY A 124 2.54 4.39 -37.61
N MET A 125 1.48 3.74 -38.07
CA MET A 125 0.46 3.13 -37.19
C MET A 125 1.06 1.99 -36.36
N SER A 126 1.95 1.19 -36.92
CA SER A 126 2.71 0.15 -36.22
C SER A 126 3.57 0.70 -35.09
N LYS A 127 4.27 1.83 -35.34
CA LYS A 127 5.08 2.51 -34.31
C LYS A 127 4.21 3.01 -33.16
N LYS A 128 3.05 3.60 -33.45
CA LYS A 128 2.10 4.07 -32.40
C LYS A 128 1.57 2.89 -31.60
N ALA A 129 1.20 1.77 -32.23
CA ALA A 129 0.69 0.59 -31.55
C ALA A 129 1.76 -0.02 -30.64
N LEU A 130 2.98 -0.15 -31.12
CA LEU A 130 4.11 -0.65 -30.34
C LEU A 130 4.43 0.26 -29.14
N THR A 131 4.43 1.57 -29.34
CA THR A 131 4.65 2.53 -28.26
C THR A 131 3.56 2.43 -27.18
N LYS A 132 2.29 2.26 -27.57
CA LYS A 132 1.19 2.07 -26.61
C LYS A 132 1.34 0.77 -25.82
N LEU A 133 1.70 -0.31 -26.49
CA LEU A 133 1.97 -1.60 -25.84
C LEU A 133 3.10 -1.46 -24.81
N PHE A 134 4.21 -0.85 -25.21
CA PHE A 134 5.37 -0.66 -24.33
C PHE A 134 5.02 0.25 -23.12
N ASN A 135 4.29 1.33 -23.35
CA ASN A 135 3.81 2.20 -22.27
C ASN A 135 2.96 1.45 -21.24
N THR A 136 2.14 0.50 -21.69
CA THR A 136 1.30 -0.29 -20.78
C THR A 136 2.15 -1.20 -19.89
N VAL A 137 3.22 -1.79 -20.45
CA VAL A 137 4.18 -2.58 -19.68
C VAL A 137 4.93 -1.71 -18.66
N MET A 138 5.41 -0.54 -19.10
CA MET A 138 6.12 0.41 -18.24
C MET A 138 5.22 0.92 -17.10
N MET A 139 3.95 1.21 -17.39
CA MET A 139 2.97 1.60 -16.38
C MET A 139 2.82 0.55 -15.30
N ARG A 140 2.70 -0.73 -15.68
CA ARG A 140 2.61 -1.84 -14.74
C ARG A 140 3.87 -1.96 -13.87
N ALA A 141 5.04 -1.89 -14.50
CA ALA A 141 6.32 -1.92 -13.79
C ALA A 141 6.44 -0.75 -12.80
N GLY A 142 6.02 0.45 -13.21
CA GLY A 142 5.99 1.64 -12.36
C GLY A 142 5.09 1.48 -11.14
N ILE A 143 3.88 0.95 -11.31
CA ILE A 143 2.96 0.69 -10.19
C ILE A 143 3.57 -0.32 -9.20
N THR A 144 4.14 -1.41 -9.71
CA THR A 144 4.80 -2.42 -8.87
C THR A 144 5.94 -1.79 -8.06
N LEU A 145 6.76 -0.97 -8.70
CA LEU A 145 7.87 -0.28 -8.03
C LEU A 145 7.37 0.70 -6.95
N ILE A 146 6.31 1.45 -7.21
CA ILE A 146 5.69 2.36 -6.23
C ILE A 146 5.19 1.57 -5.01
N ILE A 147 4.48 0.47 -5.21
CA ILE A 147 3.95 -0.37 -4.12
C ILE A 147 5.12 -0.93 -3.30
N THR A 148 6.11 -1.51 -3.96
CA THR A 148 7.27 -2.12 -3.29
C THR A 148 8.05 -1.08 -2.48
N THR A 149 8.28 0.11 -3.04
CA THR A 149 8.96 1.21 -2.34
C THR A 149 8.14 1.71 -1.15
N ALA A 150 6.83 1.88 -1.32
CA ALA A 150 5.94 2.30 -0.22
C ALA A 150 5.99 1.32 0.95
N PHE A 151 5.96 0.02 0.67
CA PHE A 151 6.04 -1.01 1.70
C PHE A 151 7.43 -1.10 2.32
N SER A 152 8.49 -0.95 1.54
CA SER A 152 9.85 -0.92 2.05
C SER A 152 10.06 0.25 3.04
N ILE A 153 9.58 1.44 2.69
CA ILE A 153 9.62 2.61 3.58
C ILE A 153 8.79 2.37 4.84
N SER A 154 7.59 1.78 4.70
CA SER A 154 6.74 1.46 5.84
C SER A 154 7.40 0.46 6.81
N THR A 155 8.03 -0.58 6.29
CA THR A 155 8.79 -1.54 7.11
C THR A 155 9.96 -0.87 7.81
N MET A 156 10.67 0.04 7.14
CA MET A 156 11.77 0.81 7.72
C MET A 156 11.28 1.68 8.90
N PHE A 157 10.09 2.28 8.82
CA PHE A 157 9.55 3.04 9.95
C PHE A 157 9.32 2.16 11.18
N TYR A 158 8.87 0.93 11.00
CA TYR A 158 8.73 0.00 12.12
C TYR A 158 10.08 -0.39 12.72
N SER A 159 11.12 -0.60 11.91
CA SER A 159 12.44 -0.96 12.43
C SER A 159 13.14 0.15 13.21
N ILE A 160 12.81 1.43 12.92
CA ILE A 160 13.36 2.58 13.65
C ILE A 160 12.55 2.87 14.93
N SER A 161 11.37 2.27 15.07
CA SER A 161 10.42 2.60 16.13
C SER A 161 10.78 2.09 17.53
N SER A 162 11.87 1.34 17.67
CA SER A 162 12.38 0.90 18.98
C SER A 162 12.55 2.09 19.92
N GLY A 163 11.65 2.19 20.91
CA GLY A 163 11.66 3.27 21.90
C GLY A 163 10.87 4.53 21.54
N TYR A 164 10.22 4.63 20.36
CA TYR A 164 9.34 5.74 19.99
C TYR A 164 7.87 5.37 20.18
N ALA A 165 7.05 6.38 20.47
CA ALA A 165 5.61 6.17 20.60
C ALA A 165 5.01 5.66 19.28
N PHE A 166 4.17 4.61 19.34
CA PHE A 166 3.43 4.03 18.22
C PHE A 166 2.81 5.09 17.29
N PHE A 167 2.22 6.14 17.86
CA PHE A 167 1.60 7.23 17.09
C PHE A 167 2.56 7.95 16.15
N MET A 168 3.85 8.04 16.49
CA MET A 168 4.86 8.66 15.62
C MET A 168 5.09 7.83 14.36
N VAL A 169 5.22 6.51 14.53
CA VAL A 169 5.37 5.57 13.39
C VAL A 169 4.14 5.63 12.49
N ALA A 170 2.96 5.56 13.08
CA ALA A 170 1.70 5.63 12.37
C ALA A 170 1.52 6.98 11.63
N PHE A 171 1.91 8.09 12.24
CA PHE A 171 1.89 9.41 11.59
C PHE A 171 2.81 9.45 10.38
N LEU A 172 4.06 8.96 10.50
CA LEU A 172 5.00 8.90 9.38
C LEU A 172 4.48 8.02 8.25
N GLN A 173 3.83 6.92 8.56
CA GLN A 173 3.20 6.06 7.56
C GLN A 173 2.05 6.79 6.83
N ILE A 174 1.15 7.44 7.56
CA ILE A 174 0.06 8.22 6.95
C ILE A 174 0.62 9.28 6.01
N VAL A 175 1.62 10.04 6.44
CA VAL A 175 2.27 11.08 5.61
C VAL A 175 2.87 10.47 4.36
N THR A 176 3.52 9.31 4.47
CA THR A 176 4.15 8.62 3.33
C THR A 176 3.12 8.12 2.33
N PHE A 177 2.10 7.38 2.78
CA PHE A 177 1.05 6.87 1.88
C PHE A 177 0.23 8.00 1.26
N ALA A 178 -0.11 9.03 2.02
CA ALA A 178 -0.79 10.22 1.50
C ALA A 178 0.10 10.96 0.49
N GLY A 179 1.38 11.15 0.78
CA GLY A 179 2.34 11.78 -0.13
C GLY A 179 2.46 11.03 -1.45
N ILE A 180 2.59 9.70 -1.40
CA ILE A 180 2.62 8.85 -2.60
C ILE A 180 1.29 8.96 -3.37
N TYR A 181 0.15 8.92 -2.68
CA TYR A 181 -1.16 9.06 -3.29
C TYR A 181 -1.32 10.39 -4.03
N PHE A 182 -0.97 11.51 -3.41
CA PHE A 182 -1.05 12.84 -4.04
C PHE A 182 -0.09 13.00 -5.21
N LYS A 183 1.06 12.35 -5.17
CA LYS A 183 2.08 12.39 -6.23
C LYS A 183 1.98 11.23 -7.22
N LEU A 184 1.01 10.35 -7.07
CA LEU A 184 0.86 9.16 -7.91
C LEU A 184 0.80 9.52 -9.41
N GLY A 185 0.07 10.56 -9.77
CA GLY A 185 -0.01 11.04 -11.16
C GLY A 185 1.34 11.47 -11.72
N ASP A 186 2.12 12.23 -10.95
CA ASP A 186 3.44 12.68 -11.35
C ASP A 186 4.42 11.50 -11.47
N LEU A 187 4.39 10.58 -10.51
CA LEU A 187 5.20 9.36 -10.53
C LEU A 187 4.88 8.47 -11.74
N MET A 188 3.60 8.31 -12.06
CA MET A 188 3.16 7.50 -13.21
C MET A 188 3.60 8.11 -14.55
N THR A 189 3.70 9.43 -14.67
CA THR A 189 4.18 10.08 -15.89
C THR A 189 5.67 9.81 -16.15
N MET A 190 6.46 9.56 -15.12
CA MET A 190 7.88 9.20 -15.25
C MET A 190 8.10 7.86 -15.96
N PHE A 191 7.11 6.96 -15.86
CA PHE A 191 7.15 5.64 -16.51
C PHE A 191 6.49 5.61 -17.89
N SER A 192 5.92 6.73 -18.37
CA SER A 192 5.30 6.81 -19.69
C SER A 192 6.25 7.45 -20.70
N LEU A 193 6.44 6.79 -21.85
CA LEU A 193 7.28 7.31 -22.95
C LEU A 193 6.61 8.48 -23.72
N GLN A 194 5.35 8.75 -23.49
CA GLN A 194 4.59 9.77 -24.23
C GLN A 194 3.62 10.50 -23.31
N SER A 195 4.03 11.68 -22.86
CA SER A 195 3.33 12.47 -21.83
C SER A 195 2.04 13.16 -22.30
N SER A 196 1.71 13.17 -23.59
CA SER A 196 0.59 14.00 -24.11
C SER A 196 -0.80 13.42 -23.92
N ASP A 197 -0.98 12.11 -24.06
CA ASP A 197 -2.31 11.50 -23.96
C ASP A 197 -2.71 11.11 -22.53
N THR A 198 -1.74 10.72 -21.71
CA THR A 198 -2.00 10.30 -20.32
C THR A 198 -2.32 11.49 -19.41
N GLN A 199 -1.75 12.67 -19.67
CA GLN A 199 -2.09 13.90 -18.92
C GLN A 199 -3.54 14.35 -19.14
N GLN A 200 -4.12 14.12 -20.31
CA GLN A 200 -5.51 14.49 -20.56
C GLN A 200 -6.49 13.58 -19.80
N VAL A 201 -6.22 12.30 -19.70
CA VAL A 201 -7.07 11.34 -18.98
C VAL A 201 -6.98 11.57 -17.46
N SER A 202 -5.79 11.75 -16.92
CA SER A 202 -5.58 12.03 -15.49
C SER A 202 -6.20 13.38 -15.10
N ARG A 203 -6.05 14.42 -15.90
CA ARG A 203 -6.68 15.73 -15.66
C ARG A 203 -8.22 15.69 -15.79
N ARG A 204 -8.79 14.84 -16.62
CA ARG A 204 -10.25 14.67 -16.72
C ARG A 204 -10.82 13.96 -15.50
N ILE A 205 -10.17 12.92 -15.00
CA ILE A 205 -10.63 12.19 -13.81
C ILE A 205 -10.56 13.08 -12.56
N MET A 206 -9.51 13.87 -12.40
CA MET A 206 -9.37 14.76 -11.23
C MET A 206 -10.21 16.05 -11.31
N ARG A 207 -10.64 16.51 -12.49
CA ARG A 207 -11.45 17.73 -12.62
C ARG A 207 -12.94 17.52 -12.40
N HIS A 208 -13.46 16.31 -12.51
CA HIS A 208 -14.89 16.05 -12.39
C HIS A 208 -15.53 16.27 -11.02
N PRO A 209 -14.90 15.98 -9.87
CA PRO A 209 -15.55 16.17 -8.57
C PRO A 209 -15.84 17.66 -8.27
N TYR A 210 -15.00 18.59 -8.72
CA TYR A 210 -15.19 20.02 -8.46
C TYR A 210 -16.26 20.69 -9.34
N MET A 211 -16.54 20.18 -10.53
CA MET A 211 -17.59 20.75 -11.40
C MET A 211 -19.01 20.44 -10.92
N PHE A 212 -19.23 19.30 -10.26
CA PHE A 212 -20.54 18.96 -9.71
C PHE A 212 -20.91 19.80 -8.50
N LEU A 213 -19.95 20.11 -7.64
CA LEU A 213 -20.16 20.97 -6.48
C LEU A 213 -20.46 22.42 -6.87
N ASN A 214 -19.80 22.96 -7.89
CA ASN A 214 -19.96 24.36 -8.30
C ASN A 214 -21.27 24.61 -9.11
N ARG A 215 -21.86 23.59 -9.73
CA ARG A 215 -23.19 23.71 -10.37
C ARG A 215 -24.36 23.76 -9.39
N ARG A 216 -24.21 23.14 -8.20
CA ARG A 216 -25.23 23.20 -7.15
C ARG A 216 -25.22 24.56 -6.39
N ALA A 217 -24.05 25.16 -6.23
CA ALA A 217 -23.90 26.46 -5.54
C ALA A 217 -24.39 27.66 -6.35
N ARG A 218 -24.61 27.54 -7.68
CA ARG A 218 -25.15 28.64 -8.53
C ARG A 218 -26.67 28.58 -8.72
N ARG A 219 -27.36 27.63 -8.10
CA ARG A 219 -28.83 27.50 -8.17
C ARG A 219 -29.53 27.72 -6.82
N LEU A 220 -28.82 28.18 -5.81
CA LEU A 220 -29.32 28.79 -4.57
C LEU A 220 -28.99 30.27 -4.56
#